data_0676ce035f1e5e9164ad077fa57587cd
#
_entry.id   0676ce035f1e5e9164ad077fa57587cd
#
_cell.length_a   1.000
_cell.length_b   1.000
_cell.length_c   1.000
_cell.angle_alpha   90.00
_cell.angle_beta   90.00
_cell.angle_gamma   90.00
#
_symmetry.space_group_name_H-M   'P 1'
#
loop_
_entity.id
_entity.type
_entity.pdbx_description
1 polymer ?
#
loop_
_entity_poly.entity_id
_entity_poly.type
_entity_poly.pdbx_seq_one_letter_code
_entity_poly.pdbx_strand_id
1 'polypeptide(L)'
;MLRSNYEIGTIFSGTRATAPPVRRRSCSRSLPFFKSLEVSFATTKVNIRLMRMDSYGGCGIPVTKLPRHLIVMDVARVEPDGLDEKAQKEVDEGSNLLEKEEMHLEEQHKAGQLKNRVIYGFVIGIAVGGIILAGGWVYTIGVAAAVFIAAREYFGLVRSDGIAMGMTPPPRYVSRVCSVICALMPVWTLYAGHIDISVTSAAFVVATALLLQRGNPRFAQLSSAVFGLFYCGYLPCFWVKLRCSLSLPALNTKIGYFWPVLLGGPTHWTAGLVATLLSISSIIAADTFAFLGGKAFGRTPLINISPKKTWEGAIVGLAGCVATSVILSKLLFWPKSLTSAVALGFLNFFGSLFGDLTESMIKRDAGVKDSGSLIPGHGGILDRVDSYIFTGALVYSFVKTFLPLWGV
;
A
#
# COMPACT_ATOMS: atom_id res chain seq x y z
N MET A 1 10.74 25.82 -54.88
CA MET A 1 10.93 25.10 -56.16
C MET A 1 11.01 23.62 -55.89
N LEU A 2 10.11 22.96 -56.59
CA LEU A 2 9.96 21.57 -57.02
C LEU A 2 9.43 20.57 -56.02
N ARG A 3 8.14 20.34 -56.20
CA ARG A 3 7.36 19.12 -55.94
C ARG A 3 7.94 17.92 -56.73
N SER A 4 7.79 16.71 -56.19
CA SER A 4 7.40 15.56 -57.02
C SER A 4 6.68 14.52 -56.16
N ASN A 5 5.43 14.30 -56.53
CA ASN A 5 4.58 13.15 -56.20
C ASN A 5 5.12 11.88 -56.87
N TYR A 6 4.90 10.72 -56.31
CA TYR A 6 4.47 9.53 -57.09
C TYR A 6 3.55 8.63 -56.25
N GLU A 7 2.43 8.29 -56.89
CA GLU A 7 1.35 7.40 -56.48
C GLU A 7 1.62 5.93 -56.88
N ILE A 8 0.93 5.04 -56.13
CA ILE A 8 0.19 3.83 -56.59
C ILE A 8 1.00 2.58 -56.94
N GLY A 9 0.55 1.46 -56.29
CA GLY A 9 0.79 0.10 -56.74
C GLY A 9 0.22 -0.94 -55.78
N THR A 10 -1.10 -1.14 -55.83
CA THR A 10 -1.81 -2.31 -55.30
C THR A 10 -1.49 -3.56 -56.12
N ILE A 11 -1.05 -4.66 -55.51
CA ILE A 11 -1.19 -6.01 -56.04
C ILE A 11 -1.67 -6.96 -54.95
N PHE A 12 -2.88 -7.48 -55.14
CA PHE A 12 -3.46 -8.60 -54.44
C PHE A 12 -2.76 -9.89 -54.89
N SER A 13 -2.36 -10.74 -53.94
CA SER A 13 -2.18 -12.17 -54.21
C SER A 13 -2.53 -12.95 -52.95
N GLY A 14 -3.62 -13.70 -53.01
CA GLY A 14 -4.10 -14.54 -51.93
C GLY A 14 -3.35 -15.85 -51.85
N THR A 15 -3.07 -16.28 -50.62
CA THR A 15 -2.88 -17.68 -50.31
C THR A 15 -3.66 -18.03 -49.06
N ARG A 16 -4.64 -18.93 -49.23
CA ARG A 16 -5.40 -19.56 -48.13
C ARG A 16 -4.44 -20.43 -47.31
N ALA A 17 -4.31 -20.11 -46.04
CA ALA A 17 -3.78 -21.04 -45.04
C ALA A 17 -4.95 -21.55 -44.21
N THR A 18 -5.17 -22.86 -44.24
CA THR A 18 -6.17 -23.63 -43.52
C THR A 18 -5.80 -23.66 -42.01
N ALA A 19 -6.67 -23.16 -41.14
CA ALA A 19 -6.58 -23.30 -39.70
C ALA A 19 -7.10 -24.71 -39.26
N PRO A 20 -6.51 -25.32 -38.25
CA PRO A 20 -6.99 -26.58 -37.67
C PRO A 20 -8.26 -26.39 -36.85
N PRO A 21 -9.11 -27.43 -36.69
CA PRO A 21 -10.43 -27.31 -36.11
C PRO A 21 -10.35 -27.10 -34.57
N VAL A 22 -10.90 -26.02 -34.10
CA VAL A 22 -11.16 -25.76 -32.68
C VAL A 22 -12.29 -26.69 -32.20
N ARG A 23 -11.98 -27.56 -31.27
CA ARG A 23 -12.91 -28.47 -30.60
C ARG A 23 -13.88 -27.63 -29.74
N ARG A 24 -15.09 -27.39 -30.23
CA ARG A 24 -16.20 -26.80 -29.48
C ARG A 24 -16.63 -27.77 -28.38
N ARG A 25 -16.39 -27.40 -27.11
CA ARG A 25 -17.13 -27.97 -25.99
C ARG A 25 -18.52 -27.31 -25.96
N SER A 26 -19.53 -28.13 -26.17
CA SER A 26 -20.93 -27.75 -26.04
C SER A 26 -21.21 -27.36 -24.57
N CYS A 27 -21.43 -26.10 -24.31
CA CYS A 27 -21.99 -25.61 -23.05
C CYS A 27 -23.50 -25.61 -23.25
N SER A 28 -24.23 -26.53 -22.61
CA SER A 28 -25.69 -26.53 -22.58
C SER A 28 -26.16 -25.27 -21.81
N ARG A 29 -26.78 -24.35 -22.52
CA ARG A 29 -27.47 -23.19 -21.92
C ARG A 29 -28.70 -23.71 -21.19
N SER A 30 -28.67 -23.70 -19.85
CA SER A 30 -29.88 -23.71 -19.03
C SER A 30 -30.47 -22.29 -19.03
N LEU A 31 -31.71 -22.19 -19.48
CA LEU A 31 -32.48 -20.95 -19.46
C LEU A 31 -32.68 -20.44 -18.01
N PRO A 32 -32.59 -19.14 -17.77
CA PRO A 32 -32.81 -18.59 -16.44
C PRO A 32 -34.28 -18.73 -16.05
N PHE A 33 -34.52 -19.19 -14.82
CA PHE A 33 -35.86 -19.36 -14.23
C PHE A 33 -36.38 -17.96 -13.85
N PHE A 34 -37.47 -17.54 -14.47
CA PHE A 34 -38.14 -16.26 -14.13
C PHE A 34 -39.22 -16.51 -13.08
N LYS A 35 -39.12 -15.83 -11.93
CA LYS A 35 -40.22 -15.68 -11.01
C LYS A 35 -40.84 -14.29 -11.25
N SER A 36 -42.04 -14.24 -11.76
CA SER A 36 -42.86 -13.02 -11.81
C SER A 36 -43.63 -12.89 -10.53
N LEU A 37 -43.55 -11.75 -9.88
CA LEU A 37 -44.41 -11.36 -8.77
C LEU A 37 -45.47 -10.40 -9.34
N GLU A 38 -46.74 -10.81 -9.36
CA GLU A 38 -47.84 -9.89 -9.65
C GLU A 38 -48.23 -9.18 -8.36
N VAL A 39 -48.04 -7.87 -8.33
CA VAL A 39 -48.59 -7.02 -7.26
C VAL A 39 -49.73 -6.24 -7.87
N SER A 40 -50.97 -6.53 -7.35
CA SER A 40 -52.16 -5.87 -7.80
C SER A 40 -52.50 -4.73 -6.84
N PHE A 41 -52.38 -3.50 -7.30
CA PHE A 41 -52.96 -2.33 -6.68
C PHE A 41 -54.37 -2.08 -7.31
N ALA A 42 -55.28 -1.51 -6.57
CA ALA A 42 -56.71 -1.49 -6.83
C ALA A 42 -57.18 -0.99 -8.23
N THR A 43 -56.33 -0.42 -9.05
CA THR A 43 -56.66 0.06 -10.40
C THR A 43 -55.59 -0.14 -11.48
N THR A 44 -54.42 -0.67 -11.17
CA THR A 44 -53.37 -0.85 -12.19
C THR A 44 -52.56 -2.12 -11.94
N LYS A 45 -52.52 -3.03 -12.91
CA LYS A 45 -51.64 -4.22 -12.87
C LYS A 45 -50.25 -3.83 -13.32
N VAL A 46 -49.28 -3.81 -12.38
CA VAL A 46 -47.87 -3.60 -12.68
C VAL A 46 -47.13 -4.94 -12.58
N ASN A 47 -46.59 -5.38 -13.69
CA ASN A 47 -45.75 -6.59 -13.75
C ASN A 47 -44.30 -6.22 -13.40
N ILE A 48 -43.85 -6.52 -12.19
CA ILE A 48 -42.46 -6.33 -11.78
C ILE A 48 -41.69 -7.61 -12.06
N ARG A 49 -40.78 -7.56 -13.02
CA ARG A 49 -39.87 -8.66 -13.33
C ARG A 49 -38.57 -8.50 -12.53
N LEU A 50 -38.46 -9.24 -11.43
CA LEU A 50 -37.24 -9.29 -10.63
C LEU A 50 -36.26 -10.29 -11.25
N MET A 51 -35.12 -9.79 -11.70
CA MET A 51 -33.98 -10.61 -12.17
C MET A 51 -33.07 -10.92 -10.98
N ARG A 52 -33.20 -12.12 -10.39
CA ARG A 52 -32.28 -12.62 -9.38
C ARG A 52 -31.11 -13.29 -10.09
N MET A 53 -29.94 -12.67 -10.07
CA MET A 53 -28.71 -13.34 -10.48
C MET A 53 -28.20 -14.16 -9.30
N ASP A 54 -28.44 -15.46 -9.33
CA ASP A 54 -27.80 -16.40 -8.43
C ASP A 54 -26.31 -16.50 -8.80
N SER A 55 -25.48 -16.39 -7.78
CA SER A 55 -24.03 -16.44 -7.83
C SER A 55 -23.55 -17.76 -8.40
N TYR A 56 -23.07 -17.80 -9.65
CA TYR A 56 -22.35 -18.93 -10.18
C TYR A 56 -20.86 -18.78 -9.86
N GLY A 57 -20.39 -19.60 -8.94
CA GLY A 57 -18.97 -19.84 -8.73
C GLY A 57 -18.37 -20.57 -9.93
N GLY A 58 -17.30 -20.01 -10.50
CA GLY A 58 -16.45 -20.75 -11.44
C GLY A 58 -16.12 -20.04 -12.74
N CYS A 59 -15.54 -18.90 -12.71
CA CYS A 59 -14.52 -18.42 -13.66
C CYS A 59 -13.98 -17.09 -13.13
N GLY A 60 -12.68 -17.03 -12.88
CA GLY A 60 -12.01 -15.96 -12.14
C GLY A 60 -12.03 -14.59 -12.83
N ILE A 61 -13.13 -13.88 -12.66
CA ILE A 61 -13.23 -12.44 -12.90
C ILE A 61 -13.55 -11.83 -11.55
N PRO A 62 -12.73 -10.90 -11.02
CA PRO A 62 -13.04 -10.25 -9.75
C PRO A 62 -14.29 -9.39 -9.89
N VAL A 63 -15.33 -9.74 -9.16
CA VAL A 63 -16.60 -8.98 -9.03
C VAL A 63 -16.34 -7.74 -8.17
N THR A 64 -15.62 -6.77 -8.70
CA THR A 64 -15.41 -5.48 -8.05
C THR A 64 -15.43 -4.34 -9.05
N LYS A 65 -16.48 -4.18 -9.82
CA LYS A 65 -16.86 -2.93 -10.50
C LYS A 65 -18.01 -3.16 -11.47
N LEU A 66 -19.16 -3.60 -10.96
CA LEU A 66 -20.39 -3.20 -11.64
C LEU A 66 -20.89 -1.92 -10.95
N PRO A 67 -21.16 -0.86 -11.70
CA PRO A 67 -21.85 0.30 -11.13
C PRO A 67 -23.23 -0.16 -10.66
N ARG A 68 -23.54 0.11 -9.39
CA ARG A 68 -24.82 -0.23 -8.74
C ARG A 68 -26.01 0.56 -9.29
N HIS A 69 -25.89 1.16 -10.46
CA HIS A 69 -26.92 1.97 -11.12
C HIS A 69 -27.45 1.30 -12.38
N LEU A 70 -27.80 0.02 -12.32
CA LEU A 70 -28.58 -0.61 -13.40
C LEU A 70 -29.72 -1.42 -12.80
N ILE A 71 -30.56 -0.76 -12.01
CA ILE A 71 -31.99 -1.09 -11.99
C ILE A 71 -32.60 -0.22 -13.09
N VAL A 72 -32.55 -0.69 -14.32
CA VAL A 72 -33.38 -0.12 -15.39
C VAL A 72 -34.79 -0.53 -15.05
N MET A 73 -35.52 0.37 -14.41
CA MET A 73 -36.96 0.33 -14.42
C MET A 73 -37.38 0.64 -15.85
N ASP A 74 -37.66 -0.38 -16.62
CA ASP A 74 -38.41 -0.23 -17.87
C ASP A 74 -39.88 0.10 -17.46
N VAL A 75 -40.07 1.37 -17.13
CA VAL A 75 -41.41 1.90 -16.94
C VAL A 75 -42.02 2.02 -18.35
N ALA A 76 -42.83 1.05 -18.73
CA ALA A 76 -43.67 1.16 -19.89
C ALA A 76 -44.40 2.52 -19.80
N ARG A 77 -44.06 3.42 -20.74
CA ARG A 77 -44.64 4.76 -20.85
C ARG A 77 -46.13 4.58 -21.15
N VAL A 78 -46.94 4.64 -20.12
CA VAL A 78 -48.37 4.83 -20.27
C VAL A 78 -48.58 6.32 -20.47
N GLU A 79 -49.25 6.67 -21.55
CA GLU A 79 -49.56 8.07 -21.87
C GLU A 79 -50.30 8.74 -20.71
N PRO A 80 -50.07 10.02 -20.44
CA PRO A 80 -50.56 10.69 -19.25
C PRO A 80 -51.95 11.27 -19.48
N ASP A 81 -52.96 10.44 -19.43
CA ASP A 81 -54.34 10.95 -19.28
C ASP A 81 -54.94 10.43 -17.96
N GLY A 82 -54.89 11.31 -16.94
CA GLY A 82 -55.71 11.19 -15.75
C GLY A 82 -55.12 10.44 -14.55
N LEU A 83 -53.85 10.59 -14.22
CA LEU A 83 -53.34 10.19 -12.90
C LEU A 83 -53.61 11.31 -11.88
N ASP A 84 -54.40 10.99 -10.86
CA ASP A 84 -54.72 11.86 -9.74
C ASP A 84 -53.45 12.36 -9.06
N GLU A 85 -53.37 13.66 -8.80
CA GLU A 85 -52.27 14.37 -8.12
C GLU A 85 -51.90 13.73 -6.76
N LYS A 86 -52.82 12.97 -6.16
CA LYS A 86 -52.57 12.17 -4.95
C LYS A 86 -51.71 10.94 -5.17
N ALA A 87 -51.83 10.21 -6.28
CA ALA A 87 -51.04 9.05 -6.59
C ALA A 87 -49.57 9.43 -6.88
N GLN A 88 -49.36 10.60 -7.49
CA GLN A 88 -48.03 11.14 -7.77
C GLN A 88 -47.31 11.56 -6.48
N LYS A 89 -48.03 12.14 -5.50
CA LYS A 89 -47.45 12.47 -4.18
C LYS A 89 -47.08 11.23 -3.36
N GLU A 90 -47.87 10.18 -3.40
CA GLU A 90 -47.54 8.93 -2.70
C GLU A 90 -46.33 8.21 -3.31
N VAL A 91 -46.13 8.28 -4.63
CA VAL A 91 -44.96 7.72 -5.30
C VAL A 91 -43.70 8.54 -4.99
N ASP A 92 -43.80 9.88 -4.96
CA ASP A 92 -42.69 10.76 -4.59
C ASP A 92 -42.33 10.65 -3.11
N GLU A 93 -43.30 10.51 -2.20
CA GLU A 93 -43.01 10.23 -0.78
C GLU A 93 -42.35 8.87 -0.57
N GLY A 94 -42.81 7.83 -1.28
CA GLY A 94 -42.24 6.49 -1.24
C GLY A 94 -40.80 6.46 -1.77
N SER A 95 -40.51 7.18 -2.85
CA SER A 95 -39.13 7.29 -3.39
C SER A 95 -38.21 8.05 -2.45
N ASN A 96 -38.65 9.12 -1.84
CA ASN A 96 -37.91 9.89 -0.85
C ASN A 96 -37.63 9.11 0.46
N LEU A 97 -38.56 8.23 0.87
CA LEU A 97 -38.34 7.35 2.02
C LEU A 97 -37.27 6.26 1.72
N LEU A 98 -37.31 5.66 0.54
CA LEU A 98 -36.32 4.66 0.10
C LEU A 98 -34.95 5.28 -0.01
N GLU A 99 -34.83 6.48 -0.57
CA GLU A 99 -33.56 7.21 -0.69
C GLU A 99 -32.99 7.59 0.69
N LYS A 100 -33.84 7.94 1.65
CA LYS A 100 -33.41 8.19 3.03
C LYS A 100 -32.96 6.91 3.75
N GLU A 101 -33.64 5.78 3.55
CA GLU A 101 -33.22 4.50 4.11
C GLU A 101 -31.89 4.02 3.50
N GLU A 102 -31.71 4.17 2.20
CA GLU A 102 -30.43 3.86 1.54
C GLU A 102 -29.30 4.74 2.04
N MET A 103 -29.51 6.05 2.18
CA MET A 103 -28.51 6.95 2.78
C MET A 103 -28.16 6.55 4.21
N HIS A 104 -29.16 6.21 5.03
CA HIS A 104 -28.93 5.81 6.43
C HIS A 104 -28.18 4.48 6.52
N LEU A 105 -28.47 3.51 5.65
CA LEU A 105 -27.74 2.24 5.55
C LEU A 105 -26.30 2.47 5.07
N GLU A 106 -26.08 3.36 4.10
CA GLU A 106 -24.73 3.74 3.67
C GLU A 106 -23.92 4.45 4.76
N GLU A 107 -24.56 5.33 5.53
CA GLU A 107 -23.91 6.01 6.66
C GLU A 107 -23.53 5.02 7.77
N GLN A 108 -24.43 4.10 8.12
CA GLN A 108 -24.14 3.04 9.10
C GLN A 108 -23.01 2.13 8.61
N HIS A 109 -22.99 1.78 7.33
CA HIS A 109 -21.91 0.97 6.75
C HIS A 109 -20.58 1.71 6.75
N LYS A 110 -20.58 3.01 6.43
CA LYS A 110 -19.39 3.89 6.49
C LYS A 110 -18.89 4.06 7.94
N ALA A 111 -19.80 4.25 8.89
CA ALA A 111 -19.46 4.35 10.31
C ALA A 111 -18.89 3.03 10.85
N GLY A 112 -19.47 1.89 10.49
CA GLY A 112 -18.93 0.56 10.84
C GLY A 112 -17.53 0.31 10.26
N GLN A 113 -17.28 0.69 9.02
CA GLN A 113 -15.94 0.61 8.42
C GLN A 113 -14.94 1.52 9.11
N LEU A 114 -15.34 2.74 9.48
CA LEU A 114 -14.48 3.68 10.20
C LEU A 114 -14.11 3.14 11.59
N LYS A 115 -15.09 2.64 12.34
CA LYS A 115 -14.88 2.02 13.65
C LYS A 115 -13.86 0.87 13.56
N ASN A 116 -14.05 -0.05 12.61
CA ASN A 116 -13.12 -1.16 12.42
C ASN A 116 -11.70 -0.66 12.06
N ARG A 117 -11.58 0.33 11.20
CA ARG A 117 -10.27 0.94 10.87
C ARG A 117 -9.56 1.50 12.10
N VAL A 118 -10.28 2.23 12.94
CA VAL A 118 -9.70 2.81 14.17
C VAL A 118 -9.25 1.71 15.13
N ILE A 119 -10.09 0.68 15.35
CA ILE A 119 -9.76 -0.44 16.24
C ILE A 119 -8.53 -1.20 15.74
N TYR A 120 -8.51 -1.60 14.45
CA TYR A 120 -7.36 -2.31 13.87
C TYR A 120 -6.09 -1.45 13.90
N GLY A 121 -6.19 -0.15 13.60
CA GLY A 121 -5.06 0.77 13.68
C GLY A 121 -4.47 0.85 15.09
N PHE A 122 -5.32 0.93 16.11
CA PHE A 122 -4.91 0.98 17.50
C PHE A 122 -4.26 -0.34 17.97
N VAL A 123 -4.87 -1.48 17.66
CA VAL A 123 -4.31 -2.81 17.99
C VAL A 123 -2.95 -3.03 17.33
N ILE A 124 -2.83 -2.69 16.02
CA ILE A 124 -1.56 -2.79 15.31
C ILE A 124 -0.53 -1.83 15.92
N GLY A 125 -0.92 -0.61 16.27
CA GLY A 125 -0.03 0.36 16.90
C GLY A 125 0.52 -0.12 18.24
N ILE A 126 -0.31 -0.70 19.11
CA ILE A 126 0.12 -1.30 20.38
C ILE A 126 1.05 -2.49 20.14
N ALA A 127 0.72 -3.38 19.20
CA ALA A 127 1.53 -4.54 18.88
C ALA A 127 2.93 -4.13 18.38
N VAL A 128 2.99 -3.19 17.44
CA VAL A 128 4.25 -2.67 16.89
C VAL A 128 5.05 -1.96 17.99
N GLY A 129 4.40 -1.13 18.82
CA GLY A 129 5.03 -0.47 19.97
C GLY A 129 5.64 -1.48 20.94
N GLY A 130 4.90 -2.54 21.27
CA GLY A 130 5.40 -3.64 22.12
C GLY A 130 6.61 -4.37 21.53
N ILE A 131 6.59 -4.62 20.22
CA ILE A 131 7.71 -5.25 19.49
C ILE A 131 8.96 -4.35 19.52
N ILE A 132 8.79 -3.03 19.33
CA ILE A 132 9.89 -2.06 19.39
C ILE A 132 10.48 -2.00 20.80
N LEU A 133 9.63 -1.96 21.82
CA LEU A 133 10.05 -1.95 23.22
C LEU A 133 10.77 -3.25 23.58
N ALA A 134 10.27 -4.41 23.16
CA ALA A 134 10.92 -5.70 23.44
C ALA A 134 12.35 -5.77 22.86
N GLY A 135 12.57 -5.21 21.65
CA GLY A 135 13.89 -5.15 21.02
C GLY A 135 14.48 -6.53 20.67
N GLY A 136 15.80 -6.57 20.42
CA GLY A 136 16.55 -7.80 20.18
C GLY A 136 15.92 -8.72 19.13
N TRP A 137 15.80 -10.00 19.47
CA TRP A 137 15.23 -11.02 18.58
C TRP A 137 13.75 -10.79 18.24
N VAL A 138 12.95 -10.34 19.20
CA VAL A 138 11.51 -10.10 18.99
C VAL A 138 11.30 -9.02 17.93
N TYR A 139 12.03 -7.92 18.05
CA TYR A 139 11.99 -6.84 17.07
C TYR A 139 12.46 -7.31 15.68
N THR A 140 13.56 -8.04 15.65
CA THR A 140 14.13 -8.54 14.38
C THR A 140 13.21 -9.53 13.67
N ILE A 141 12.57 -10.43 14.41
CA ILE A 141 11.57 -11.36 13.83
C ILE A 141 10.37 -10.59 13.32
N GLY A 142 9.89 -9.59 14.06
CA GLY A 142 8.80 -8.71 13.59
C GLY A 142 9.13 -8.00 12.29
N VAL A 143 10.34 -7.41 12.20
CA VAL A 143 10.83 -6.78 10.96
C VAL A 143 10.97 -7.81 9.84
N ALA A 144 11.55 -8.99 10.10
CA ALA A 144 11.72 -10.05 9.12
C ALA A 144 10.36 -10.54 8.54
N ALA A 145 9.35 -10.68 9.40
CA ALA A 145 7.99 -11.04 8.96
C ALA A 145 7.37 -9.95 8.07
N ALA A 146 7.48 -8.68 8.49
CA ALA A 146 6.98 -7.55 7.69
C ALA A 146 7.69 -7.46 6.34
N VAL A 147 9.02 -7.61 6.32
CA VAL A 147 9.86 -7.64 5.11
C VAL A 147 9.48 -8.79 4.18
N PHE A 148 9.23 -9.99 4.73
CA PHE A 148 8.80 -11.14 3.93
C PHE A 148 7.49 -10.86 3.19
N ILE A 149 6.52 -10.31 3.89
CA ILE A 149 5.21 -9.99 3.32
C ILE A 149 5.35 -8.86 2.29
N ALA A 150 6.06 -7.77 2.63
CA ALA A 150 6.31 -6.65 1.73
C ALA A 150 7.04 -7.09 0.45
N ALA A 151 8.06 -7.96 0.56
CA ALA A 151 8.75 -8.52 -0.59
C ALA A 151 7.82 -9.37 -1.48
N ARG A 152 6.92 -10.15 -0.87
CA ARG A 152 5.92 -10.90 -1.64
C ARG A 152 4.93 -10.01 -2.37
N GLU A 153 4.50 -8.94 -1.74
CA GLU A 153 3.63 -7.93 -2.36
C GLU A 153 4.37 -7.21 -3.50
N TYR A 154 5.62 -6.77 -3.27
CA TYR A 154 6.46 -6.16 -4.30
C TYR A 154 6.61 -7.05 -5.54
N PHE A 155 6.98 -8.33 -5.36
CA PHE A 155 7.09 -9.26 -6.49
C PHE A 155 5.74 -9.62 -7.10
N GLY A 156 4.65 -9.43 -6.39
CA GLY A 156 3.28 -9.47 -6.92
C GLY A 156 3.01 -8.31 -7.88
N LEU A 157 3.39 -7.08 -7.47
CA LEU A 157 3.28 -5.88 -8.30
C LEU A 157 4.13 -5.97 -9.58
N VAL A 158 5.41 -6.38 -9.45
CA VAL A 158 6.30 -6.57 -10.62
C VAL A 158 5.74 -7.57 -11.64
N ARG A 159 4.87 -8.48 -11.19
CA ARG A 159 4.24 -9.49 -12.05
C ARG A 159 2.86 -9.09 -12.55
N SER A 160 2.33 -7.95 -12.14
CA SER A 160 1.05 -7.45 -12.64
C SER A 160 1.10 -7.13 -14.13
N ASP A 161 -0.05 -7.16 -14.78
CA ASP A 161 -0.15 -6.95 -16.22
C ASP A 161 0.40 -5.58 -16.66
N GLY A 162 0.25 -4.54 -15.83
CA GLY A 162 0.77 -3.20 -16.12
C GLY A 162 2.29 -3.21 -16.33
N ILE A 163 3.06 -3.75 -15.38
CA ILE A 163 4.52 -3.84 -15.49
C ILE A 163 4.94 -4.93 -16.48
N ALA A 164 4.24 -6.07 -16.51
CA ALA A 164 4.59 -7.20 -17.35
C ALA A 164 4.46 -6.92 -18.86
N MET A 165 3.62 -5.95 -19.27
CA MET A 165 3.55 -5.49 -20.67
C MET A 165 4.83 -4.75 -21.10
N GLY A 166 5.46 -4.00 -20.21
CA GLY A 166 6.68 -3.23 -20.50
C GLY A 166 7.97 -3.97 -20.15
N MET A 167 7.94 -4.89 -19.18
CA MET A 167 9.12 -5.54 -18.64
C MET A 167 8.84 -7.00 -18.29
N THR A 168 9.72 -7.92 -18.72
CA THR A 168 9.58 -9.33 -18.33
C THR A 168 9.82 -9.54 -16.84
N PRO A 169 8.81 -10.04 -16.09
CA PRO A 169 8.97 -10.28 -14.67
C PRO A 169 9.90 -11.47 -14.38
N PRO A 170 10.54 -11.52 -13.21
CA PRO A 170 11.36 -12.64 -12.81
C PRO A 170 10.51 -13.90 -12.62
N PRO A 171 11.07 -15.10 -12.86
CA PRO A 171 10.36 -16.36 -12.65
C PRO A 171 9.80 -16.49 -11.24
N ARG A 172 8.71 -17.23 -11.07
CA ARG A 172 8.05 -17.38 -9.76
C ARG A 172 8.95 -17.95 -8.68
N TYR A 173 9.86 -18.89 -9.04
CA TYR A 173 10.81 -19.45 -8.07
C TYR A 173 11.84 -18.41 -7.62
N VAL A 174 12.38 -17.59 -8.55
CA VAL A 174 13.30 -16.50 -8.21
C VAL A 174 12.65 -15.51 -7.26
N SER A 175 11.43 -15.07 -7.55
CA SER A 175 10.68 -14.16 -6.68
C SER A 175 10.46 -14.73 -5.27
N ARG A 176 10.18 -16.03 -5.16
CA ARG A 176 10.03 -16.71 -3.84
C ARG A 176 11.37 -16.75 -3.10
N VAL A 177 12.45 -17.12 -3.78
CA VAL A 177 13.79 -17.14 -3.20
C VAL A 177 14.19 -15.74 -2.76
N CYS A 178 13.98 -14.72 -3.58
CA CYS A 178 14.22 -13.31 -3.19
C CYS A 178 13.45 -12.92 -1.93
N SER A 179 12.16 -13.28 -1.83
CA SER A 179 11.36 -12.95 -0.64
C SER A 179 11.88 -13.62 0.63
N VAL A 180 12.35 -14.87 0.54
CA VAL A 180 12.98 -15.58 1.67
C VAL A 180 14.30 -14.94 2.04
N ILE A 181 15.16 -14.63 1.06
CA ILE A 181 16.43 -13.94 1.29
C ILE A 181 16.18 -12.59 1.97
N CYS A 182 15.24 -11.78 1.49
CA CYS A 182 14.86 -10.51 2.14
C CYS A 182 14.51 -10.70 3.61
N ALA A 183 13.73 -11.74 3.95
CA ALA A 183 13.35 -12.03 5.33
C ALA A 183 14.52 -12.48 6.21
N LEU A 184 15.52 -13.15 5.63
CA LEU A 184 16.72 -13.59 6.35
C LEU A 184 17.73 -12.46 6.58
N MET A 185 17.73 -11.41 5.77
CA MET A 185 18.65 -10.27 5.89
C MET A 185 18.57 -9.57 7.27
N PRO A 186 17.42 -9.22 7.84
CA PRO A 186 17.32 -8.65 9.17
C PRO A 186 17.91 -9.55 10.25
N VAL A 187 17.66 -10.86 10.17
CA VAL A 187 18.19 -11.85 11.10
C VAL A 187 19.72 -11.95 11.01
N TRP A 188 20.23 -12.02 9.79
CA TRP A 188 21.67 -12.00 9.55
C TRP A 188 22.33 -10.71 10.05
N THR A 189 21.67 -9.58 9.86
CA THR A 189 22.13 -8.27 10.32
C THR A 189 22.24 -8.20 11.84
N LEU A 190 21.30 -8.79 12.57
CA LEU A 190 21.37 -8.87 14.02
C LEU A 190 22.54 -9.74 14.48
N TYR A 191 22.75 -10.89 13.82
CA TYR A 191 23.76 -11.86 14.21
C TYR A 191 25.18 -11.46 13.84
N ALA A 192 25.41 -11.11 12.56
CA ALA A 192 26.73 -10.84 12.02
C ALA A 192 27.11 -9.35 12.03
N GLY A 193 26.15 -8.42 12.21
CA GLY A 193 26.38 -6.98 12.19
C GLY A 193 26.72 -6.39 10.82
N HIS A 194 26.96 -7.20 9.80
CA HIS A 194 27.40 -6.81 8.46
C HIS A 194 26.24 -6.89 7.44
N ILE A 195 25.69 -5.73 7.04
CA ILE A 195 24.64 -5.68 6.01
C ILE A 195 25.21 -5.87 4.61
N ASP A 196 26.39 -5.31 4.35
CA ASP A 196 26.98 -5.25 3.00
C ASP A 196 27.22 -6.65 2.43
N ILE A 197 27.72 -7.57 3.27
CA ILE A 197 27.96 -8.97 2.89
C ILE A 197 26.64 -9.67 2.57
N SER A 198 25.58 -9.38 3.30
CA SER A 198 24.26 -10.03 3.07
C SER A 198 23.65 -9.62 1.74
N VAL A 199 23.75 -8.34 1.38
CA VAL A 199 23.19 -7.82 0.12
C VAL A 199 23.99 -8.26 -1.09
N THR A 200 25.32 -8.25 -0.99
CA THR A 200 26.19 -8.68 -2.10
C THR A 200 26.06 -10.17 -2.37
N SER A 201 26.06 -11.00 -1.33
CA SER A 201 25.84 -12.44 -1.47
C SER A 201 24.45 -12.77 -1.99
N ALA A 202 23.42 -12.07 -1.54
CA ALA A 202 22.06 -12.22 -2.04
C ALA A 202 21.94 -11.85 -3.52
N ALA A 203 22.54 -10.74 -3.94
CA ALA A 203 22.55 -10.32 -5.34
C ALA A 203 23.26 -11.36 -6.21
N PHE A 204 24.39 -11.93 -5.73
CA PHE A 204 25.11 -12.99 -6.43
C PHE A 204 24.27 -14.26 -6.57
N VAL A 205 23.61 -14.71 -5.51
CA VAL A 205 22.71 -15.90 -5.53
C VAL A 205 21.58 -15.69 -6.54
N VAL A 206 20.98 -14.50 -6.54
CA VAL A 206 19.87 -14.20 -7.46
C VAL A 206 20.34 -14.09 -8.91
N ALA A 207 21.48 -13.45 -9.15
CA ALA A 207 22.09 -13.41 -10.49
C ALA A 207 22.40 -14.83 -11.00
N THR A 208 23.00 -15.68 -10.18
CA THR A 208 23.28 -17.08 -10.50
C THR A 208 21.99 -17.86 -10.78
N ALA A 209 20.96 -17.70 -9.96
CA ALA A 209 19.66 -18.36 -10.16
C ALA A 209 18.98 -17.94 -11.46
N LEU A 210 19.13 -16.67 -11.88
CA LEU A 210 18.65 -16.19 -13.16
C LEU A 210 19.44 -16.73 -14.35
N LEU A 211 20.78 -16.81 -14.22
CA LEU A 211 21.64 -17.36 -15.27
C LEU A 211 21.43 -18.87 -15.48
N LEU A 212 21.12 -19.61 -14.42
CA LEU A 212 20.82 -21.04 -14.47
C LEU A 212 19.39 -21.36 -14.93
N GLN A 213 18.54 -20.34 -15.12
CA GLN A 213 17.16 -20.60 -15.59
C GLN A 213 17.13 -21.20 -16.99
N ARG A 214 16.16 -22.08 -17.23
CA ARG A 214 15.88 -22.59 -18.58
C ARG A 214 15.19 -21.49 -19.40
N GLY A 215 15.92 -20.87 -20.32
CA GLY A 215 15.46 -19.78 -21.19
C GLY A 215 16.46 -18.64 -21.25
N ASN A 216 16.14 -17.59 -22.03
CA ASN A 216 17.03 -16.42 -22.15
C ASN A 216 16.79 -15.46 -20.98
N PRO A 217 17.73 -15.32 -20.03
CA PRO A 217 17.62 -14.33 -18.95
C PRO A 217 17.61 -12.92 -19.55
N ARG A 218 16.76 -12.04 -19.04
CA ARG A 218 16.69 -10.65 -19.46
C ARG A 218 17.17 -9.75 -18.35
N PHE A 219 17.87 -8.68 -18.73
CA PHE A 219 18.37 -7.67 -17.77
C PHE A 219 17.26 -7.09 -16.89
N ALA A 220 16.04 -6.91 -17.45
CA ALA A 220 14.88 -6.45 -16.70
C ALA A 220 14.50 -7.37 -15.51
N GLN A 221 14.67 -8.69 -15.66
CA GLN A 221 14.45 -9.64 -14.55
C GLN A 221 15.47 -9.47 -13.43
N LEU A 222 16.74 -9.27 -13.81
CA LEU A 222 17.81 -9.01 -12.83
C LEU A 222 17.58 -7.67 -12.13
N SER A 223 17.29 -6.61 -12.88
CA SER A 223 17.07 -5.26 -12.31
C SER A 223 15.91 -5.25 -11.33
N SER A 224 14.76 -5.85 -11.67
CA SER A 224 13.60 -5.91 -10.78
C SER A 224 13.86 -6.79 -9.55
N ALA A 225 14.62 -7.87 -9.70
CA ALA A 225 14.97 -8.74 -8.58
C ALA A 225 15.95 -8.05 -7.62
N VAL A 226 17.02 -7.42 -8.15
CA VAL A 226 18.01 -6.68 -7.36
C VAL A 226 17.38 -5.46 -6.69
N PHE A 227 16.52 -4.71 -7.39
CA PHE A 227 15.77 -3.63 -6.77
C PHE A 227 14.88 -4.12 -5.62
N GLY A 228 14.20 -5.26 -5.79
CA GLY A 228 13.41 -5.88 -4.72
C GLY A 228 14.26 -6.28 -3.51
N LEU A 229 15.47 -6.83 -3.71
CA LEU A 229 16.41 -7.14 -2.64
C LEU A 229 16.88 -5.86 -1.92
N PHE A 230 17.14 -4.80 -2.67
CA PHE A 230 17.56 -3.53 -2.11
C PHE A 230 16.42 -2.86 -1.33
N TYR A 231 15.25 -2.70 -1.98
CA TYR A 231 14.11 -1.97 -1.45
C TYR A 231 13.45 -2.69 -0.27
N CYS A 232 13.12 -3.97 -0.44
CA CYS A 232 12.44 -4.73 0.60
C CYS A 232 13.37 -5.43 1.59
N GLY A 233 14.62 -5.77 1.20
CA GLY A 233 15.54 -6.51 2.06
C GLY A 233 16.56 -5.63 2.76
N TYR A 234 17.39 -4.92 1.99
CA TYR A 234 18.54 -4.16 2.51
C TYR A 234 18.14 -2.94 3.35
N LEU A 235 17.26 -2.09 2.81
CA LEU A 235 16.88 -0.85 3.48
C LEU A 235 16.20 -1.08 4.84
N PRO A 236 15.27 -2.02 5.03
CA PRO A 236 14.68 -2.28 6.34
C PRO A 236 15.66 -2.81 7.38
N CYS A 237 16.78 -3.42 6.98
CA CYS A 237 17.80 -3.89 7.92
C CYS A 237 18.43 -2.75 8.75
N PHE A 238 18.39 -1.53 8.24
CA PHE A 238 18.87 -0.37 9.01
C PHE A 238 18.04 -0.07 10.25
N TRP A 239 16.76 -0.43 10.26
CA TRP A 239 15.95 -0.36 11.48
C TRP A 239 16.43 -1.33 12.54
N VAL A 240 16.85 -2.53 12.15
CA VAL A 240 17.45 -3.50 13.08
C VAL A 240 18.79 -2.99 13.60
N LYS A 241 19.62 -2.42 12.73
CA LYS A 241 20.87 -1.76 13.16
C LYS A 241 20.61 -0.59 14.10
N LEU A 242 19.66 0.27 13.75
CA LEU A 242 19.32 1.42 14.58
C LEU A 242 18.88 0.97 15.98
N ARG A 243 17.95 0.01 16.05
CA ARG A 243 17.37 -0.45 17.32
C ARG A 243 18.30 -1.32 18.15
N CYS A 244 19.06 -2.22 17.52
CA CYS A 244 19.78 -3.28 18.21
C CYS A 244 21.30 -3.08 18.28
N SER A 245 21.92 -2.36 17.31
CA SER A 245 23.39 -2.17 17.31
C SER A 245 23.84 -0.96 18.10
N LEU A 246 22.96 0.03 18.34
CA LEU A 246 23.26 1.21 19.14
C LEU A 246 22.90 0.98 20.60
N SER A 247 23.68 0.12 21.26
CA SER A 247 23.45 -0.32 22.66
C SER A 247 23.95 0.69 23.70
N LEU A 248 24.48 1.85 23.29
CA LEU A 248 24.90 2.90 24.23
C LEU A 248 23.71 3.31 25.09
N PRO A 249 23.88 3.30 26.45
CA PRO A 249 22.78 3.69 27.32
C PRO A 249 22.44 5.18 27.14
N ALA A 250 21.18 5.47 26.96
CA ALA A 250 20.66 6.84 26.92
C ALA A 250 20.51 7.38 28.36
N LEU A 251 21.66 7.60 29.06
CA LEU A 251 21.74 7.90 30.48
C LEU A 251 20.98 9.17 30.91
N ASN A 252 20.70 10.05 29.98
CA ASN A 252 19.99 11.30 30.27
C ASN A 252 18.46 11.18 30.23
N THR A 253 17.93 10.04 29.83
CA THR A 253 16.50 9.84 29.70
C THR A 253 15.90 9.57 31.06
N LYS A 254 15.26 10.59 31.69
CA LYS A 254 14.59 10.45 33.00
C LYS A 254 13.56 9.31 33.01
N ILE A 255 12.93 9.02 31.88
CA ILE A 255 11.96 7.94 31.73
C ILE A 255 12.62 6.58 31.97
N GLY A 256 13.86 6.37 31.52
CA GLY A 256 14.60 5.12 31.76
C GLY A 256 14.83 4.85 33.25
N TYR A 257 14.98 5.89 34.06
CA TYR A 257 15.19 5.75 35.49
C TYR A 257 13.97 5.15 36.22
N PHE A 258 12.75 5.50 35.77
CA PHE A 258 11.50 4.98 36.34
C PHE A 258 11.01 3.70 35.66
N TRP A 259 11.78 3.16 34.70
CA TRP A 259 11.35 1.95 33.97
C TRP A 259 11.41 0.72 34.86
N PRO A 260 10.33 -0.09 34.93
CA PRO A 260 10.27 -1.26 35.79
C PRO A 260 11.42 -2.23 35.54
N VAL A 261 12.07 -2.69 36.60
CA VAL A 261 13.16 -3.67 36.53
C VAL A 261 12.71 -4.96 35.84
N LEU A 262 11.44 -5.34 36.03
CA LEU A 262 10.81 -6.50 35.39
C LEU A 262 10.79 -6.41 33.84
N LEU A 263 10.80 -5.18 33.29
CA LEU A 263 10.82 -4.88 31.85
C LEU A 263 12.23 -4.49 31.35
N GLY A 264 13.29 -4.86 32.06
CA GLY A 264 14.67 -4.63 31.68
C GLY A 264 15.35 -3.45 32.39
N GLY A 265 14.64 -2.68 33.20
CA GLY A 265 15.21 -1.55 33.99
C GLY A 265 15.81 -0.43 33.14
N PRO A 266 16.62 0.45 33.76
CA PRO A 266 17.24 1.59 33.06
C PRO A 266 18.15 1.22 31.89
N THR A 267 18.78 0.06 31.94
CA THR A 267 19.69 -0.43 30.90
C THR A 267 18.98 -0.76 29.57
N HIS A 268 17.66 -0.95 29.62
CA HIS A 268 16.84 -1.17 28.43
C HIS A 268 16.73 0.06 27.54
N TRP A 269 16.85 1.27 28.12
CA TRP A 269 16.79 2.54 27.41
C TRP A 269 18.12 2.86 26.73
N THR A 270 18.29 2.31 25.53
CA THR A 270 19.45 2.55 24.68
C THR A 270 19.19 3.73 23.73
N ALA A 271 20.27 4.36 23.25
CA ALA A 271 20.20 5.40 22.23
C ALA A 271 19.45 4.90 20.97
N GLY A 272 19.65 3.63 20.62
CA GLY A 272 18.93 3.00 19.50
C GLY A 272 17.43 2.89 19.71
N LEU A 273 16.97 2.58 20.95
CA LEU A 273 15.53 2.56 21.26
C LEU A 273 14.93 3.96 21.13
N VAL A 274 15.57 4.94 21.76
CA VAL A 274 15.10 6.34 21.76
C VAL A 274 15.06 6.89 20.33
N ALA A 275 16.11 6.66 19.54
CA ALA A 275 16.16 7.05 18.12
C ALA A 275 15.04 6.41 17.30
N THR A 276 14.78 5.11 17.53
CA THR A 276 13.72 4.37 16.82
C THR A 276 12.34 4.94 17.18
N LEU A 277 12.04 5.13 18.47
CA LEU A 277 10.77 5.69 18.93
C LEU A 277 10.55 7.11 18.40
N LEU A 278 11.58 7.95 18.48
CA LEU A 278 11.53 9.32 18.00
C LEU A 278 11.26 9.37 16.50
N SER A 279 11.97 8.54 15.72
CA SER A 279 11.81 8.51 14.28
C SER A 279 10.44 8.00 13.86
N ILE A 280 9.97 6.88 14.42
CA ILE A 280 8.65 6.33 14.09
C ILE A 280 7.54 7.32 14.44
N SER A 281 7.60 7.92 15.62
CA SER A 281 6.62 8.93 16.03
C SER A 281 6.63 10.17 15.13
N SER A 282 7.82 10.61 14.70
CA SER A 282 7.99 11.76 13.79
C SER A 282 7.44 11.45 12.39
N ILE A 283 7.60 10.21 11.89
CA ILE A 283 7.03 9.78 10.60
C ILE A 283 5.50 9.74 10.68
N ILE A 284 4.93 9.17 11.74
CA ILE A 284 3.47 9.14 11.96
C ILE A 284 2.91 10.57 12.01
N ALA A 285 3.62 11.48 12.70
CA ALA A 285 3.25 12.89 12.74
C ALA A 285 3.34 13.52 11.34
N ALA A 286 4.41 13.27 10.57
CA ALA A 286 4.58 13.78 9.22
C ALA A 286 3.37 13.41 8.34
N ASP A 287 2.99 12.14 8.32
CA ASP A 287 1.87 11.64 7.52
C ASP A 287 0.53 12.25 7.99
N THR A 288 0.33 12.35 9.31
CA THR A 288 -0.89 12.91 9.88
C THR A 288 -1.02 14.40 9.56
N PHE A 289 0.02 15.18 9.78
CA PHE A 289 0.02 16.62 9.52
C PHE A 289 -0.02 16.91 8.01
N ALA A 290 0.64 16.10 7.18
CA ALA A 290 0.54 16.23 5.73
C ALA A 290 -0.89 15.97 5.23
N PHE A 291 -1.57 14.97 5.79
CA PHE A 291 -2.98 14.70 5.47
C PHE A 291 -3.90 15.84 5.91
N LEU A 292 -3.75 16.33 7.15
CA LEU A 292 -4.57 17.42 7.67
C LEU A 292 -4.33 18.73 6.90
N GLY A 293 -3.05 19.07 6.66
CA GLY A 293 -2.66 20.26 5.90
C GLY A 293 -3.12 20.20 4.45
N GLY A 294 -2.97 19.02 3.81
CA GLY A 294 -3.46 18.81 2.44
C GLY A 294 -4.98 18.90 2.33
N LYS A 295 -5.72 18.44 3.35
CA LYS A 295 -7.18 18.56 3.39
C LYS A 295 -7.66 19.99 3.65
N ALA A 296 -6.95 20.75 4.51
CA ALA A 296 -7.33 22.09 4.90
C ALA A 296 -6.93 23.17 3.88
N PHE A 297 -5.72 23.06 3.32
CA PHE A 297 -5.10 24.10 2.51
C PHE A 297 -4.67 23.63 1.10
N GLY A 298 -4.75 22.30 0.81
CA GLY A 298 -4.20 21.74 -0.42
C GLY A 298 -4.85 22.29 -1.68
N ARG A 299 -4.05 22.90 -2.54
CA ARG A 299 -4.44 23.47 -3.85
C ARG A 299 -3.58 22.94 -4.98
N THR A 300 -2.27 22.82 -4.73
CA THR A 300 -1.28 22.44 -5.75
C THR A 300 -0.85 21.00 -5.57
N PRO A 301 -1.07 20.11 -6.56
CA PRO A 301 -0.60 18.74 -6.47
C PRO A 301 0.94 18.70 -6.46
N LEU A 302 1.52 17.85 -5.59
CA LEU A 302 2.96 17.72 -5.43
C LEU A 302 3.59 17.03 -6.65
N ILE A 303 2.97 15.96 -7.12
CA ILE A 303 3.44 15.10 -8.24
C ILE A 303 2.24 14.45 -8.93
N ASN A 304 2.32 14.27 -10.25
CA ASN A 304 1.25 13.64 -11.05
C ASN A 304 0.97 12.17 -10.67
N ILE A 305 1.96 11.47 -10.14
CA ILE A 305 1.86 10.07 -9.72
C ILE A 305 0.89 9.90 -8.53
N SER A 306 0.85 10.89 -7.64
CA SER A 306 -0.03 10.92 -6.47
C SER A 306 -0.75 12.27 -6.34
N PRO A 307 -1.83 12.52 -7.12
CA PRO A 307 -2.49 13.81 -7.19
C PRO A 307 -3.17 14.25 -5.88
N LYS A 308 -3.30 13.33 -4.92
CA LYS A 308 -3.83 13.64 -3.58
C LYS A 308 -2.81 14.27 -2.65
N LYS A 309 -1.51 14.17 -2.96
CA LYS A 309 -0.45 14.84 -2.22
C LYS A 309 -0.27 16.25 -2.75
N THR A 310 -0.26 17.22 -1.86
CA THR A 310 -0.16 18.64 -2.18
C THR A 310 1.10 19.25 -1.56
N TRP A 311 1.61 20.31 -2.17
CA TRP A 311 2.76 21.06 -1.65
C TRP A 311 2.48 21.65 -0.27
N GLU A 312 1.28 22.20 -0.09
CA GLU A 312 0.83 22.77 1.18
C GLU A 312 0.80 21.69 2.28
N GLY A 313 0.28 20.50 1.93
CA GLY A 313 0.30 19.34 2.82
C GLY A 313 1.72 18.92 3.17
N ALA A 314 2.65 18.91 2.21
CA ALA A 314 4.04 18.55 2.44
C ALA A 314 4.74 19.53 3.39
N ILE A 315 4.50 20.84 3.24
CA ILE A 315 5.07 21.88 4.13
C ILE A 315 4.53 21.72 5.57
N VAL A 316 3.22 21.52 5.72
CA VAL A 316 2.60 21.28 7.05
C VAL A 316 3.10 19.97 7.66
N GLY A 317 3.26 18.92 6.86
CA GLY A 317 3.84 17.64 7.30
C GLY A 317 5.28 17.77 7.75
N LEU A 318 6.11 18.53 7.02
CA LEU A 318 7.48 18.84 7.42
C LEU A 318 7.52 19.59 8.75
N ALA A 319 6.72 20.63 8.89
CA ALA A 319 6.64 21.40 10.14
C ALA A 319 6.19 20.51 11.32
N GLY A 320 5.17 19.67 11.13
CA GLY A 320 4.69 18.71 12.12
C GLY A 320 5.74 17.67 12.50
N CYS A 321 6.47 17.13 11.52
CA CYS A 321 7.55 16.17 11.74
C CYS A 321 8.68 16.76 12.57
N VAL A 322 9.16 17.95 12.20
CA VAL A 322 10.23 18.66 12.93
C VAL A 322 9.77 19.05 14.34
N ALA A 323 8.55 19.59 14.49
CA ALA A 323 8.00 19.93 15.78
C ALA A 323 7.93 18.70 16.70
N THR A 324 7.43 17.58 16.20
CA THR A 324 7.35 16.32 16.96
C THR A 324 8.74 15.81 17.33
N SER A 325 9.71 15.86 16.41
CA SER A 325 11.10 15.49 16.68
C SER A 325 11.70 16.34 17.82
N VAL A 326 11.49 17.66 17.78
CA VAL A 326 11.98 18.58 18.81
C VAL A 326 11.28 18.37 20.16
N ILE A 327 9.97 18.18 20.16
CA ILE A 327 9.20 17.94 21.39
C ILE A 327 9.66 16.63 22.04
N LEU A 328 9.74 15.54 21.26
CA LEU A 328 10.18 14.25 21.78
C LEU A 328 11.64 14.28 22.22
N SER A 329 12.52 15.00 21.51
CA SER A 329 13.91 15.19 21.92
C SER A 329 14.01 15.85 23.31
N LYS A 330 13.18 16.86 23.60
CA LYS A 330 13.12 17.49 24.93
C LYS A 330 12.54 16.56 25.99
N LEU A 331 11.51 15.80 25.67
CA LEU A 331 10.89 14.84 26.58
C LEU A 331 11.81 13.66 26.92
N LEU A 332 12.51 13.15 25.91
CA LEU A 332 13.40 11.99 26.04
C LEU A 332 14.84 12.40 26.38
N PHE A 333 15.14 13.71 26.43
CA PHE A 333 16.48 14.26 26.66
C PHE A 333 17.54 13.74 25.68
N TRP A 334 17.14 13.37 24.48
CA TRP A 334 17.99 12.86 23.41
C TRP A 334 17.38 13.16 22.04
N PRO A 335 18.18 13.62 21.04
CA PRO A 335 19.54 14.15 21.18
C PRO A 335 19.55 15.47 21.97
N LYS A 336 20.68 15.79 22.63
CA LYS A 336 20.80 17.01 23.47
C LYS A 336 20.73 18.30 22.63
N SER A 337 21.32 18.25 21.43
CA SER A 337 21.37 19.40 20.53
C SER A 337 20.05 19.61 19.81
N LEU A 338 19.52 20.84 19.89
CA LEU A 338 18.33 21.23 19.15
C LEU A 338 18.52 21.10 17.64
N THR A 339 19.70 21.44 17.14
CA THR A 339 20.06 21.32 15.71
C THR A 339 19.99 19.86 15.25
N SER A 340 20.48 18.93 16.07
CA SER A 340 20.39 17.50 15.79
C SER A 340 18.94 16.99 15.77
N ALA A 341 18.08 17.47 16.68
CA ALA A 341 16.68 17.13 16.71
C ALA A 341 15.94 17.65 15.46
N VAL A 342 16.24 18.87 15.04
CA VAL A 342 15.68 19.48 13.82
C VAL A 342 16.18 18.70 12.58
N ALA A 343 17.48 18.42 12.49
CA ALA A 343 18.05 17.66 11.38
C ALA A 343 17.43 16.26 11.27
N LEU A 344 17.21 15.59 12.41
CA LEU A 344 16.55 14.29 12.46
C LEU A 344 15.09 14.37 11.95
N GLY A 345 14.36 15.44 12.32
CA GLY A 345 13.01 15.70 11.81
C GLY A 345 12.99 15.89 10.29
N PHE A 346 13.94 16.64 9.73
CA PHE A 346 14.10 16.78 8.28
C PHE A 346 14.37 15.45 7.60
N LEU A 347 15.33 14.66 8.11
CA LEU A 347 15.66 13.35 7.54
C LEU A 347 14.47 12.38 7.59
N ASN A 348 13.73 12.36 8.69
CA ASN A 348 12.51 11.56 8.83
C ASN A 348 11.46 11.94 7.78
N PHE A 349 11.22 13.25 7.59
CA PHE A 349 10.25 13.73 6.62
C PHE A 349 10.64 13.37 5.18
N PHE A 350 11.87 13.69 4.77
CA PHE A 350 12.32 13.41 3.41
C PHE A 350 12.40 11.91 3.11
N GLY A 351 12.87 11.10 4.08
CA GLY A 351 12.90 9.65 3.94
C GLY A 351 11.51 9.05 3.79
N SER A 352 10.56 9.51 4.60
CA SER A 352 9.15 9.11 4.55
C SER A 352 8.49 9.51 3.22
N LEU A 353 8.63 10.76 2.82
CA LEU A 353 8.07 11.27 1.57
C LEU A 353 8.63 10.50 0.35
N PHE A 354 9.93 10.26 0.32
CA PHE A 354 10.60 9.55 -0.77
C PHE A 354 10.15 8.08 -0.84
N GLY A 355 9.99 7.42 0.31
CA GLY A 355 9.51 6.04 0.39
C GLY A 355 8.12 5.88 -0.20
N ASP A 356 7.16 6.69 0.26
CA ASP A 356 5.78 6.67 -0.20
C ASP A 356 5.66 7.05 -1.71
N LEU A 357 6.45 8.01 -2.20
CA LEU A 357 6.47 8.34 -3.62
C LEU A 357 7.03 7.20 -4.48
N THR A 358 8.08 6.52 -4.01
CA THR A 358 8.67 5.37 -4.70
C THR A 358 7.65 4.22 -4.80
N GLU A 359 6.98 3.90 -3.72
CA GLU A 359 5.94 2.87 -3.73
C GLU A 359 4.74 3.26 -4.61
N SER A 360 4.33 4.53 -4.54
CA SER A 360 3.26 5.07 -5.39
C SER A 360 3.60 4.93 -6.87
N MET A 361 4.86 5.17 -7.27
CA MET A 361 5.34 4.97 -8.64
C MET A 361 5.20 3.51 -9.06
N ILE A 362 5.68 2.57 -8.26
CA ILE A 362 5.59 1.13 -8.53
C ILE A 362 4.12 0.68 -8.70
N LYS A 363 3.22 1.18 -7.83
CA LYS A 363 1.79 0.85 -7.91
C LYS A 363 1.13 1.39 -9.19
N ARG A 364 1.50 2.59 -9.64
CA ARG A 364 0.95 3.14 -10.89
C ARG A 364 1.43 2.39 -12.12
N ASP A 365 2.70 2.02 -12.17
CA ASP A 365 3.24 1.16 -13.23
C ASP A 365 2.56 -0.22 -13.23
N ALA A 366 2.26 -0.75 -12.07
CA ALA A 366 1.50 -1.99 -11.91
C ALA A 366 0.02 -1.88 -12.31
N GLY A 367 -0.50 -0.67 -12.55
CA GLY A 367 -1.91 -0.42 -12.86
C GLY A 367 -2.86 -0.60 -11.67
N VAL A 368 -2.31 -0.62 -10.43
CA VAL A 368 -3.09 -0.83 -9.21
C VAL A 368 -2.99 0.37 -8.27
N LYS A 369 -3.82 0.38 -7.24
CA LYS A 369 -3.84 1.42 -6.22
C LYS A 369 -3.20 0.96 -4.92
N ASP A 370 -3.43 -0.26 -4.50
CA ASP A 370 -2.96 -0.84 -3.25
C ASP A 370 -2.02 -2.02 -3.56
N SER A 371 -0.97 -2.24 -2.74
CA SER A 371 0.03 -3.28 -2.98
C SER A 371 -0.50 -4.69 -2.72
N GLY A 372 -1.52 -4.81 -1.88
CA GLY A 372 -2.14 -6.07 -1.49
C GLY A 372 -3.48 -5.86 -0.78
N SER A 373 -4.07 -6.95 -0.29
CA SER A 373 -5.35 -6.95 0.45
C SER A 373 -5.24 -7.68 1.79
N LEU A 374 -4.02 -7.77 2.35
CA LEU A 374 -3.77 -8.58 3.54
C LEU A 374 -4.48 -8.02 4.78
N ILE A 375 -4.51 -6.69 4.92
CA ILE A 375 -5.18 -6.04 6.04
C ILE A 375 -6.55 -5.54 5.59
N PRO A 376 -7.66 -6.09 6.13
CA PRO A 376 -9.01 -5.66 5.75
C PRO A 376 -9.19 -4.16 5.94
N GLY A 377 -9.51 -3.44 4.86
CA GLY A 377 -9.73 -1.99 4.86
C GLY A 377 -8.46 -1.12 4.91
N HIS A 378 -7.25 -1.71 4.96
CA HIS A 378 -5.98 -0.99 5.06
C HIS A 378 -4.97 -1.29 3.94
N GLY A 379 -5.29 -2.16 2.96
CA GLY A 379 -4.38 -2.50 1.86
C GLY A 379 -3.32 -3.53 2.24
N GLY A 380 -2.14 -3.45 1.62
CA GLY A 380 -1.01 -4.32 1.86
C GLY A 380 -0.12 -3.88 3.03
N ILE A 381 0.82 -4.74 3.41
CA ILE A 381 1.88 -4.41 4.37
C ILE A 381 2.88 -3.43 3.74
N LEU A 382 3.19 -3.57 2.45
CA LEU A 382 4.08 -2.66 1.74
C LEU A 382 3.54 -1.23 1.79
N ASP A 383 2.21 -1.04 1.60
CA ASP A 383 1.52 0.25 1.75
C ASP A 383 1.63 0.88 3.16
N ARG A 384 2.08 0.13 4.15
CA ARG A 384 2.21 0.59 5.55
C ARG A 384 3.65 0.82 5.98
N VAL A 385 4.60 0.19 5.31
CA VAL A 385 6.02 0.31 5.63
C VAL A 385 6.78 1.18 4.65
N ASP A 386 6.16 1.63 3.57
CA ASP A 386 6.76 2.45 2.52
C ASP A 386 7.47 3.70 3.04
N SER A 387 6.82 4.47 3.91
CA SER A 387 7.37 5.65 4.58
C SER A 387 8.58 5.34 5.48
N TYR A 388 8.73 4.09 5.92
CA TYR A 388 9.81 3.67 6.80
C TYR A 388 11.01 3.12 6.04
N ILE A 389 10.87 2.66 4.79
CA ILE A 389 11.90 1.91 4.06
C ILE A 389 13.19 2.71 3.93
N PHE A 390 13.15 3.94 3.40
CA PHE A 390 14.33 4.79 3.25
C PHE A 390 14.76 5.47 4.54
N THR A 391 13.79 5.79 5.39
CA THR A 391 14.01 6.55 6.61
C THR A 391 14.98 5.85 7.56
N GLY A 392 14.85 4.52 7.70
CA GLY A 392 15.74 3.73 8.56
C GLY A 392 17.23 3.90 8.22
N ALA A 393 17.55 3.88 6.92
CA ALA A 393 18.92 4.06 6.45
C ALA A 393 19.46 5.47 6.72
N LEU A 394 18.65 6.50 6.45
CA LEU A 394 19.01 7.91 6.69
C LEU A 394 19.24 8.17 8.18
N VAL A 395 18.31 7.75 9.02
CA VAL A 395 18.39 7.94 10.48
C VAL A 395 19.56 7.18 11.06
N TYR A 396 19.77 5.91 10.71
CA TYR A 396 20.91 5.14 11.21
C TYR A 396 22.22 5.79 10.84
N SER A 397 22.37 6.22 9.58
CA SER A 397 23.59 6.88 9.10
C SER A 397 23.82 8.20 9.84
N PHE A 398 22.78 8.98 10.07
CA PHE A 398 22.85 10.21 10.84
C PHE A 398 23.26 9.97 12.29
N VAL A 399 22.58 9.06 12.98
CA VAL A 399 22.87 8.75 14.39
C VAL A 399 24.26 8.17 14.59
N LYS A 400 24.70 7.30 13.68
CA LYS A 400 26.02 6.66 13.80
C LYS A 400 27.17 7.59 13.45
N THR A 401 27.01 8.43 12.43
CA THR A 401 28.13 9.17 11.84
C THR A 401 28.19 10.62 12.31
N PHE A 402 27.04 11.32 12.30
CA PHE A 402 27.01 12.76 12.53
C PHE A 402 26.81 13.13 14.00
N LEU A 403 25.98 12.38 14.74
CA LEU A 403 25.78 12.69 16.16
C LEU A 403 27.06 12.64 17.01
N PRO A 404 27.96 11.64 16.85
CA PRO A 404 29.21 11.61 17.61
C PRO A 404 30.14 12.78 17.29
N LEU A 405 30.09 13.30 16.05
CA LEU A 405 30.94 14.44 15.63
C LEU A 405 30.48 15.76 16.30
N TRP A 406 29.25 15.85 16.77
CA TRP A 406 28.69 17.05 17.39
C TRP A 406 28.59 16.95 18.93
N GLY A 407 29.29 15.98 19.52
CA GLY A 407 29.41 15.85 20.98
C GLY A 407 28.10 15.46 21.71
N VAL A 408 27.25 14.69 21.06
CA VAL A 408 25.93 14.29 21.60
C VAL A 408 25.96 12.87 22.14
#